data_4fac942beaa55bcf6044e4b71f1b6ad9
#
_entry.id   4fac942beaa55bcf6044e4b71f1b6ad9
#
_cell.length_a   1.000
_cell.length_b   1.000
_cell.length_c   1.000
_cell.angle_alpha   90.00
_cell.angle_beta   90.00
_cell.angle_gamma   90.00
#
_symmetry.space_group_name_H-M   'P 1'
#
loop_
_entity.id
_entity.type
_entity.pdbx_description
1 polymer ?
#
loop_
_entity_poly.entity_id
_entity_poly.type
_entity_poly.pdbx_seq_one_letter_code
_entity_poly.pdbx_strand_id
1 'polypeptide(L)'
;MCGIVGAVAQRNITPILLEGLKRLEYRGYDSCGVALHVDGQLQRSRSTSRVADLEKQIADVGMQGFTGIAHTRWATHGAPASHNAHPHFSPTTEQARIALVHNGIIENHDELRAELTALGYVFLSQTDTEVIAHLVDHMYNGDLFDTVQHAVKRLHGAYAIAVFCREEPHRVVAARQGSPLIVGLGKGENFVASDAMALAGTTDQIIYLEEGDVVDLQLARYWIVDVEGRPAEREVKTVHAHTGAAELGPYRHYMQKEIFEQPRVVGDTLEGVTGIMPELFGDEAFRVFKEIDRVLILACGTSYYAGLTAKYWIESVAKLPVNVEIASEYRYRDSVPNPQTLVVTISQSGETADTLAALKHARSLGMTNTLTICNVSHSAMVRECKLAYITRAGVEVGVASTKAFTTQLAALFLLTLTLAQVNGRLSDEEEATYLKQMRHLPVALSSVLALEPQVIAWAEEFARKENALFLGRGIHYPIALEGALKLKEISYIHAEAYPAGELKHGPLALVTEEMPVVTIAPNDALLEKLKSNMQEVRARGGQLYVFADVDTQITSGDGLHVIRLPEHYGLLSPILHVAALQLLAYHTALARGTDVDKPRNLAKSVTVE
;
A
#
# COMPACT_ATOMS: atom_id res chain seq x y z
N MET A 1 -4.91 7.90 3.97
CA MET A 1 -5.95 7.31 3.14
C MET A 1 -7.26 7.22 3.91
N CYS A 2 -8.39 7.33 3.21
CA CYS A 2 -9.71 7.29 3.83
C CYS A 2 -10.05 5.92 4.42
N GLY A 3 -10.75 5.90 5.54
CA GLY A 3 -11.28 4.71 6.18
C GLY A 3 -12.74 4.89 6.56
N ILE A 4 -13.57 3.90 6.23
CA ILE A 4 -15.01 3.87 6.57
C ILE A 4 -15.24 2.80 7.63
N VAL A 5 -16.07 3.12 8.62
CA VAL A 5 -16.70 2.17 9.56
C VAL A 5 -18.15 2.59 9.74
N GLY A 6 -19.08 1.66 9.61
CA GLY A 6 -20.50 1.89 9.88
C GLY A 6 -21.08 0.71 10.64
N ALA A 7 -22.13 0.96 11.40
CA ALA A 7 -22.77 -0.07 12.22
C ALA A 7 -24.26 0.20 12.43
N VAL A 8 -25.02 -0.88 12.50
CA VAL A 8 -26.39 -0.92 13.01
C VAL A 8 -26.49 -2.06 14.04
N ALA A 9 -26.86 -1.75 15.28
CA ALA A 9 -26.86 -2.69 16.38
C ALA A 9 -27.95 -2.39 17.41
N GLN A 10 -28.14 -3.30 18.37
CA GLN A 10 -28.99 -3.10 19.56
C GLN A 10 -28.20 -2.57 20.77
N ARG A 11 -26.88 -2.41 20.63
CA ARG A 11 -25.98 -1.85 21.65
C ARG A 11 -25.37 -0.54 21.17
N ASN A 12 -24.81 0.24 22.09
CA ASN A 12 -24.07 1.44 21.72
C ASN A 12 -22.88 1.11 20.79
N ILE A 13 -22.90 1.66 19.58
CA ILE A 13 -21.89 1.41 18.56
C ILE A 13 -20.70 2.39 18.61
N THR A 14 -20.80 3.46 19.37
CA THR A 14 -19.76 4.50 19.43
C THR A 14 -18.37 3.93 19.70
N PRO A 15 -18.18 2.99 20.67
CA PRO A 15 -16.88 2.36 20.89
C PRO A 15 -16.40 1.54 19.69
N ILE A 16 -17.30 0.86 18.98
CA ILE A 16 -16.99 0.04 17.81
C ILE A 16 -16.48 0.93 16.68
N LEU A 17 -17.17 2.04 16.40
CA LEU A 17 -16.80 2.99 15.36
C LEU A 17 -15.43 3.62 15.65
N LEU A 18 -15.21 4.08 16.87
CA LEU A 18 -13.94 4.71 17.28
C LEU A 18 -12.77 3.73 17.25
N GLU A 19 -12.98 2.51 17.77
CA GLU A 19 -11.95 1.47 17.74
C GLU A 19 -11.63 1.05 16.29
N GLY A 20 -12.65 0.93 15.43
CA GLY A 20 -12.47 0.68 14.00
C GLY A 20 -11.65 1.79 13.32
N LEU A 21 -11.92 3.06 13.62
CA LEU A 21 -11.10 4.18 13.11
C LEU A 21 -9.66 4.11 13.61
N LYS A 22 -9.43 3.82 14.90
CA LYS A 22 -8.07 3.66 15.47
C LYS A 22 -7.28 2.59 14.72
N ARG A 23 -7.93 1.46 14.40
CA ARG A 23 -7.32 0.38 13.62
C ARG A 23 -7.03 0.76 12.17
N LEU A 24 -7.72 1.78 11.63
CA LEU A 24 -7.46 2.32 10.29
C LEU A 24 -6.46 3.49 10.29
N GLU A 25 -6.05 4.01 11.46
CA GLU A 25 -5.09 5.13 11.56
C GLU A 25 -3.74 4.86 10.88
N TYR A 26 -3.31 3.59 10.80
CA TYR A 26 -2.07 3.22 10.13
C TYR A 26 -2.04 3.63 8.65
N ARG A 27 -3.21 3.78 8.01
CA ARG A 27 -3.32 4.19 6.62
C ARG A 27 -2.94 5.65 6.37
N GLY A 28 -2.85 6.48 7.42
CA GLY A 28 -2.65 7.94 7.33
C GLY A 28 -3.96 8.67 7.01
N TYR A 29 -4.18 9.81 7.67
CA TYR A 29 -5.34 10.68 7.49
C TYR A 29 -5.04 12.08 7.98
N ASP A 30 -5.86 13.08 7.59
CA ASP A 30 -5.75 14.47 8.00
C ASP A 30 -6.93 14.95 8.84
N SER A 31 -8.03 14.21 8.81
CA SER A 31 -9.23 14.52 9.59
C SER A 31 -10.05 13.26 9.83
N CYS A 32 -10.87 13.28 10.87
CA CYS A 32 -11.74 12.18 11.23
C CYS A 32 -13.07 12.68 11.76
N GLY A 33 -14.08 11.80 11.77
CA GLY A 33 -15.38 12.14 12.34
C GLY A 33 -16.32 10.96 12.45
N VAL A 34 -17.38 11.19 13.23
CA VAL A 34 -18.44 10.22 13.53
C VAL A 34 -19.78 10.92 13.37
N ALA A 35 -20.76 10.24 12.80
CA ALA A 35 -22.17 10.60 12.83
C ALA A 35 -22.99 9.46 13.40
N LEU A 36 -23.93 9.77 14.29
CA LEU A 36 -24.84 8.83 14.95
C LEU A 36 -26.28 9.31 14.82
N HIS A 37 -27.18 8.32 14.77
CA HIS A 37 -28.60 8.55 15.02
C HIS A 37 -28.84 8.52 16.53
N VAL A 38 -29.29 9.64 17.11
CA VAL A 38 -29.52 9.84 18.55
C VAL A 38 -30.88 10.49 18.75
N ASP A 39 -31.79 9.82 19.42
CA ASP A 39 -33.12 10.35 19.80
C ASP A 39 -33.89 11.02 18.64
N GLY A 40 -33.89 10.37 17.47
CA GLY A 40 -34.58 10.87 16.27
C GLY A 40 -33.88 12.02 15.55
N GLN A 41 -32.63 12.32 15.89
CA GLN A 41 -31.82 13.35 15.26
C GLN A 41 -30.47 12.79 14.80
N LEU A 42 -29.86 13.46 13.82
CA LEU A 42 -28.48 13.18 13.42
C LEU A 42 -27.52 14.05 14.23
N GLN A 43 -26.59 13.42 14.93
CA GLN A 43 -25.51 14.07 15.64
C GLN A 43 -24.17 13.75 14.99
N ARG A 44 -23.24 14.71 14.97
CA ARG A 44 -21.92 14.55 14.36
C ARG A 44 -20.84 15.25 15.18
N SER A 45 -19.65 14.60 15.26
CA SER A 45 -18.41 15.18 15.76
C SER A 45 -17.31 15.00 14.72
N ARG A 46 -16.49 16.03 14.48
CA ARG A 46 -15.39 16.03 13.49
C ARG A 46 -14.14 16.68 14.07
N SER A 47 -12.97 16.18 13.71
CA SER A 47 -11.67 16.68 14.15
C SER A 47 -10.64 16.65 13.02
N THR A 48 -9.73 17.62 13.01
CA THR A 48 -8.51 17.62 12.18
C THR A 48 -7.29 17.10 12.97
N SER A 49 -7.54 16.46 14.11
CA SER A 49 -6.54 15.84 14.98
C SER A 49 -6.66 14.31 14.96
N ARG A 50 -5.97 13.63 15.87
CA ARG A 50 -6.01 12.16 16.01
C ARG A 50 -7.39 11.66 16.42
N VAL A 51 -7.69 10.37 16.11
CA VAL A 51 -8.94 9.71 16.54
C VAL A 51 -9.10 9.73 18.07
N ALA A 52 -8.00 9.71 18.82
CA ALA A 52 -8.02 9.83 20.27
C ALA A 52 -8.59 11.20 20.75
N ASP A 53 -8.35 12.28 20.02
CA ASP A 53 -8.92 13.59 20.33
C ASP A 53 -10.41 13.64 19.99
N LEU A 54 -10.81 13.02 18.87
CA LEU A 54 -12.22 12.84 18.51
C LEU A 54 -12.98 12.01 19.56
N GLU A 55 -12.36 10.94 20.05
CA GLU A 55 -12.92 10.11 21.12
C GLU A 55 -13.17 10.92 22.39
N LYS A 56 -12.23 11.77 22.79
CA LYS A 56 -12.38 12.66 23.93
C LYS A 56 -13.52 13.65 23.71
N GLN A 57 -13.60 14.30 22.53
CA GLN A 57 -14.71 15.20 22.20
C GLN A 57 -16.08 14.50 22.29
N ILE A 58 -16.18 13.27 21.79
CA ILE A 58 -17.40 12.46 21.81
C ILE A 58 -17.78 12.07 23.26
N ALA A 59 -16.79 11.71 24.08
CA ALA A 59 -16.99 11.38 25.49
C ALA A 59 -17.45 12.61 26.31
N ASP A 60 -16.86 13.77 26.08
CA ASP A 60 -17.20 15.03 26.75
C ASP A 60 -18.67 15.46 26.48
N VAL A 61 -19.20 15.16 25.28
CA VAL A 61 -20.59 15.45 24.89
C VAL A 61 -21.54 14.29 25.27
N GLY A 62 -21.02 13.11 25.59
CA GLY A 62 -21.81 11.93 25.90
C GLY A 62 -22.55 11.34 24.69
N MET A 63 -22.03 11.50 23.47
CA MET A 63 -22.67 11.08 22.23
C MET A 63 -22.68 9.57 22.08
N GLN A 64 -23.87 8.95 22.08
CA GLN A 64 -24.09 7.51 21.99
C GLN A 64 -25.23 7.21 21.00
N GLY A 65 -25.15 6.09 20.31
CA GLY A 65 -26.15 5.69 19.32
C GLY A 65 -26.10 4.21 18.96
N PHE A 66 -27.10 3.76 18.21
CA PHE A 66 -27.30 2.37 17.78
C PHE A 66 -27.13 2.22 16.26
N THR A 67 -27.09 3.31 15.53
CA THR A 67 -26.88 3.39 14.08
C THR A 67 -25.97 4.57 13.81
N GLY A 68 -24.95 4.39 12.96
CA GLY A 68 -24.05 5.45 12.59
C GLY A 68 -22.90 5.02 11.70
N ILE A 69 -22.13 6.02 11.29
CA ILE A 69 -20.97 5.91 10.43
C ILE A 69 -19.82 6.75 10.95
N ALA A 70 -18.61 6.31 10.67
CA ALA A 70 -17.37 6.99 11.05
C ALA A 70 -16.36 6.97 9.90
N HIS A 71 -15.47 7.94 9.89
CA HIS A 71 -14.54 8.13 8.80
C HIS A 71 -13.20 8.71 9.25
N THR A 72 -12.11 8.24 8.64
CA THR A 72 -10.83 8.93 8.58
C THR A 72 -10.60 9.41 7.15
N ARG A 73 -10.37 10.73 6.96
CA ARG A 73 -10.26 11.36 5.66
C ARG A 73 -8.80 11.65 5.31
N TRP A 74 -8.45 11.36 4.09
CA TRP A 74 -7.28 11.89 3.40
C TRP A 74 -7.76 12.89 2.33
N ALA A 75 -7.31 14.15 2.42
CA ALA A 75 -7.81 15.21 1.54
C ALA A 75 -7.45 14.97 0.08
N THR A 76 -8.46 14.88 -0.77
CA THR A 76 -8.37 14.90 -2.24
C THR A 76 -8.94 16.21 -2.78
N HIS A 77 -10.13 16.62 -2.31
CA HIS A 77 -10.81 17.86 -2.64
C HIS A 77 -11.02 18.72 -1.38
N GLY A 78 -10.53 19.94 -1.40
CA GLY A 78 -10.59 20.87 -0.25
C GLY A 78 -9.51 20.60 0.80
N ALA A 79 -9.03 21.69 1.44
CA ALA A 79 -7.97 21.63 2.43
C ALA A 79 -8.34 20.78 3.65
N PRO A 80 -7.34 20.27 4.42
CA PRO A 80 -7.57 19.66 5.73
C PRO A 80 -8.17 20.69 6.71
N ALA A 81 -9.50 20.70 6.79
CA ALA A 81 -10.25 21.61 7.65
C ALA A 81 -11.49 20.91 8.18
N SER A 82 -11.99 21.32 9.35
CA SER A 82 -13.11 20.67 10.03
C SER A 82 -14.39 20.65 9.16
N HIS A 83 -14.64 21.68 8.35
CA HIS A 83 -15.81 21.72 7.47
C HIS A 83 -15.70 20.74 6.28
N ASN A 84 -14.49 20.36 5.90
CA ASN A 84 -14.22 19.34 4.87
C ASN A 84 -14.11 17.91 5.43
N ALA A 85 -14.04 17.75 6.75
CA ALA A 85 -14.01 16.43 7.37
C ALA A 85 -15.36 15.71 7.23
N HIS A 86 -15.32 14.41 7.00
CA HIS A 86 -16.52 13.54 6.98
C HIS A 86 -16.96 13.18 8.41
N PRO A 87 -18.23 12.82 8.62
CA PRO A 87 -19.37 12.71 7.68
C PRO A 87 -19.93 14.07 7.25
N HIS A 88 -20.53 14.11 6.04
CA HIS A 88 -21.34 15.24 5.56
C HIS A 88 -22.81 15.00 5.81
N PHE A 89 -23.53 16.09 6.09
CA PHE A 89 -24.97 16.09 6.32
C PHE A 89 -25.72 16.81 5.19
N SER A 90 -26.93 16.34 4.89
CA SER A 90 -27.84 16.99 3.95
C SER A 90 -29.29 16.95 4.47
N PRO A 91 -30.06 18.04 4.27
CA PRO A 91 -29.57 19.39 3.99
C PRO A 91 -28.61 19.89 5.09
N THR A 92 -27.85 20.93 4.83
CA THR A 92 -26.85 21.50 5.75
C THR A 92 -27.44 22.32 6.92
N THR A 93 -28.70 22.08 7.25
CA THR A 93 -29.49 22.73 8.31
C THR A 93 -29.52 21.89 9.59
N GLU A 94 -30.06 22.43 10.68
CA GLU A 94 -30.30 21.69 11.93
C GLU A 94 -31.24 20.49 11.75
N GLN A 95 -31.99 20.43 10.67
CA GLN A 95 -32.91 19.32 10.32
C GLN A 95 -32.30 18.38 9.29
N ALA A 96 -30.99 18.15 9.32
CA ALA A 96 -30.35 17.20 8.43
C ALA A 96 -31.05 15.84 8.42
N ARG A 97 -31.26 15.30 7.23
CA ARG A 97 -31.92 14.00 7.02
C ARG A 97 -30.94 12.89 6.67
N ILE A 98 -29.92 13.21 5.89
CA ILE A 98 -28.92 12.26 5.40
C ILE A 98 -27.57 12.53 6.08
N ALA A 99 -26.89 11.45 6.48
CA ALA A 99 -25.48 11.45 6.86
C ALA A 99 -24.72 10.50 5.93
N LEU A 100 -23.58 10.96 5.39
CA LEU A 100 -22.81 10.21 4.39
C LEU A 100 -21.30 10.35 4.60
N VAL A 101 -20.59 9.24 4.38
CA VAL A 101 -19.12 9.17 4.25
C VAL A 101 -18.75 8.55 2.92
N HIS A 102 -17.58 8.90 2.40
CA HIS A 102 -17.12 8.51 1.08
C HIS A 102 -15.61 8.30 1.05
N ASN A 103 -15.19 7.21 0.43
CA ASN A 103 -13.83 6.93 -0.03
C ASN A 103 -13.84 6.93 -1.56
N GLY A 104 -13.05 7.76 -2.19
CA GLY A 104 -12.98 7.84 -3.64
C GLY A 104 -12.94 9.26 -4.16
N ILE A 105 -13.17 9.40 -5.46
CA ILE A 105 -13.28 10.68 -6.17
C ILE A 105 -14.41 10.57 -7.17
N ILE A 106 -15.32 11.54 -7.13
CA ILE A 106 -16.41 11.67 -8.11
C ILE A 106 -16.00 12.71 -9.15
N GLU A 107 -15.74 12.24 -10.38
CA GLU A 107 -15.21 13.05 -11.49
C GLU A 107 -16.20 14.10 -11.98
N ASN A 108 -17.52 13.79 -11.96
CA ASN A 108 -18.58 14.70 -12.38
C ASN A 108 -19.16 15.57 -11.24
N HIS A 109 -18.40 15.75 -10.15
CA HIS A 109 -18.89 16.47 -8.96
C HIS A 109 -19.23 17.94 -9.25
N ASP A 110 -18.53 18.63 -10.15
CA ASP A 110 -18.79 20.02 -10.49
C ASP A 110 -20.14 20.20 -11.20
N GLU A 111 -20.48 19.31 -12.12
CA GLU A 111 -21.77 19.30 -12.83
C GLU A 111 -22.93 19.08 -11.83
N LEU A 112 -22.79 18.07 -10.97
CA LEU A 112 -23.79 17.76 -9.95
C LEU A 112 -23.91 18.89 -8.92
N ARG A 113 -22.80 19.53 -8.53
CA ARG A 113 -22.79 20.70 -7.64
C ARG A 113 -23.57 21.86 -8.23
N ALA A 114 -23.35 22.16 -9.52
CA ALA A 114 -24.06 23.24 -10.21
C ALA A 114 -25.57 22.97 -10.26
N GLU A 115 -25.99 21.74 -10.60
CA GLU A 115 -27.38 21.31 -10.60
C GLU A 115 -28.04 21.46 -9.22
N LEU A 116 -27.40 20.90 -8.17
CA LEU A 116 -27.93 20.94 -6.81
C LEU A 116 -27.98 22.37 -6.25
N THR A 117 -27.02 23.22 -6.62
CA THR A 117 -27.05 24.65 -6.26
C THR A 117 -28.26 25.35 -6.91
N ALA A 118 -28.56 25.04 -8.17
CA ALA A 118 -29.77 25.57 -8.86
C ALA A 118 -31.07 25.09 -8.21
N LEU A 119 -31.06 23.92 -7.55
CA LEU A 119 -32.18 23.37 -6.77
C LEU A 119 -32.24 23.93 -5.34
N GLY A 120 -31.33 24.83 -4.95
CA GLY A 120 -31.35 25.54 -3.67
C GLY A 120 -30.49 24.89 -2.57
N TYR A 121 -29.70 23.86 -2.87
CA TYR A 121 -28.76 23.29 -1.90
C TYR A 121 -27.59 24.24 -1.63
N VAL A 122 -27.23 24.37 -0.35
CA VAL A 122 -26.12 25.21 0.11
C VAL A 122 -24.94 24.32 0.50
N PHE A 123 -23.81 24.53 -0.13
CA PHE A 123 -22.59 23.80 0.12
C PHE A 123 -21.72 24.49 1.16
N LEU A 124 -21.28 23.77 2.20
CA LEU A 124 -20.42 24.26 3.27
C LEU A 124 -18.99 23.76 3.15
N SER A 125 -18.75 22.81 2.25
CA SER A 125 -17.43 22.23 2.01
C SER A 125 -17.02 22.31 0.53
N GLN A 126 -15.73 22.05 0.28
CA GLN A 126 -15.20 21.93 -1.07
C GLN A 126 -15.15 20.47 -1.53
N THR A 127 -15.70 19.52 -0.74
CA THR A 127 -15.61 18.10 -1.04
C THR A 127 -16.63 17.66 -2.09
N ASP A 128 -16.25 16.69 -2.89
CA ASP A 128 -17.15 15.93 -3.77
C ASP A 128 -18.16 15.10 -2.96
N THR A 129 -17.81 14.70 -1.76
CA THR A 129 -18.66 13.94 -0.83
C THR A 129 -19.94 14.69 -0.42
N GLU A 130 -19.86 16.00 -0.18
CA GLU A 130 -21.05 16.80 0.12
C GLU A 130 -22.01 16.83 -1.07
N VAL A 131 -21.50 16.78 -2.30
CA VAL A 131 -22.31 16.65 -3.52
C VAL A 131 -23.11 15.33 -3.49
N ILE A 132 -22.47 14.22 -3.13
CA ILE A 132 -23.18 12.93 -3.01
C ILE A 132 -24.26 13.00 -1.93
N ALA A 133 -23.96 13.61 -0.78
CA ALA A 133 -24.92 13.71 0.31
C ALA A 133 -26.18 14.50 -0.11
N HIS A 134 -25.99 15.62 -0.82
CA HIS A 134 -27.10 16.41 -1.35
C HIS A 134 -27.87 15.69 -2.47
N LEU A 135 -27.17 14.95 -3.34
CA LEU A 135 -27.82 14.15 -4.38
C LEU A 135 -28.74 13.07 -3.77
N VAL A 136 -28.25 12.34 -2.76
CA VAL A 136 -29.05 11.32 -2.06
C VAL A 136 -30.26 11.97 -1.36
N ASP A 137 -30.08 13.11 -0.71
CA ASP A 137 -31.16 13.83 -0.06
C ASP A 137 -32.21 14.34 -1.07
N HIS A 138 -31.77 14.87 -2.22
CA HIS A 138 -32.65 15.35 -3.27
C HIS A 138 -33.50 14.21 -3.87
N MET A 139 -32.91 13.04 -4.04
CA MET A 139 -33.57 11.88 -4.63
C MET A 139 -34.36 11.05 -3.60
N TYR A 140 -34.31 11.37 -2.31
CA TYR A 140 -34.96 10.59 -1.27
C TYR A 140 -36.47 10.56 -1.45
N ASN A 141 -36.99 9.34 -1.60
CA ASN A 141 -38.40 9.06 -1.90
C ASN A 141 -39.16 8.33 -0.76
N GLY A 142 -38.51 8.19 0.41
CA GLY A 142 -39.05 7.45 1.56
C GLY A 142 -38.45 6.05 1.76
N ASP A 143 -37.53 5.63 0.88
CA ASP A 143 -36.74 4.41 0.99
C ASP A 143 -35.28 4.71 0.64
N LEU A 144 -34.40 4.63 1.65
CA LEU A 144 -32.97 4.95 1.48
C LEU A 144 -32.26 3.97 0.54
N PHE A 145 -32.64 2.68 0.57
CA PHE A 145 -32.02 1.68 -0.29
C PHE A 145 -32.33 1.90 -1.77
N ASP A 146 -33.59 2.16 -2.08
CA ASP A 146 -34.01 2.52 -3.44
C ASP A 146 -33.33 3.82 -3.89
N THR A 147 -33.32 4.82 -3.01
CA THR A 147 -32.68 6.12 -3.28
C THR A 147 -31.20 5.97 -3.64
N VAL A 148 -30.43 5.22 -2.85
CA VAL A 148 -28.99 5.03 -3.10
C VAL A 148 -28.74 4.29 -4.40
N GLN A 149 -29.54 3.25 -4.73
CA GLN A 149 -29.44 2.55 -6.01
C GLN A 149 -29.62 3.48 -7.23
N HIS A 150 -30.48 4.50 -7.12
CA HIS A 150 -30.68 5.48 -8.19
C HIS A 150 -29.59 6.56 -8.16
N ALA A 151 -29.18 7.02 -7.01
CA ALA A 151 -28.17 8.07 -6.87
C ALA A 151 -26.78 7.62 -7.41
N VAL A 152 -26.36 6.38 -7.12
CA VAL A 152 -25.05 5.88 -7.59
C VAL A 152 -24.96 5.75 -9.11
N LYS A 153 -26.06 5.58 -9.82
CA LYS A 153 -26.08 5.56 -11.29
C LYS A 153 -25.76 6.91 -11.93
N ARG A 154 -25.82 7.99 -11.15
CA ARG A 154 -25.46 9.35 -11.56
C ARG A 154 -24.01 9.72 -11.26
N LEU A 155 -23.30 8.91 -10.48
CA LEU A 155 -21.92 9.15 -10.10
C LEU A 155 -20.98 8.58 -11.15
N HIS A 156 -19.99 9.38 -11.57
CA HIS A 156 -18.88 8.94 -12.40
C HIS A 156 -17.60 8.97 -11.57
N GLY A 157 -16.79 7.91 -11.62
CA GLY A 157 -15.55 7.79 -10.85
C GLY A 157 -15.59 6.67 -9.81
N ALA A 158 -14.63 6.66 -8.92
CA ALA A 158 -14.49 5.64 -7.88
C ALA A 158 -15.15 6.09 -6.57
N TYR A 159 -15.96 5.22 -5.97
CA TYR A 159 -16.56 5.47 -4.66
C TYR A 159 -16.74 4.20 -3.82
N ALA A 160 -16.63 4.36 -2.52
CA ALA A 160 -17.24 3.52 -1.51
C ALA A 160 -17.97 4.46 -0.55
N ILE A 161 -19.28 4.34 -0.42
CA ILE A 161 -20.11 5.19 0.43
C ILE A 161 -20.81 4.39 1.50
N ALA A 162 -21.03 5.00 2.66
CA ALA A 162 -21.95 4.53 3.68
C ALA A 162 -22.86 5.69 4.09
N VAL A 163 -24.16 5.41 4.13
CA VAL A 163 -25.23 6.39 4.28
C VAL A 163 -26.24 5.90 5.30
N PHE A 164 -26.75 6.79 6.15
CA PHE A 164 -27.94 6.52 6.94
C PHE A 164 -28.86 7.74 6.96
N CYS A 165 -30.14 7.49 7.24
CA CYS A 165 -31.19 8.49 7.20
C CYS A 165 -31.84 8.66 8.58
N ARG A 166 -32.22 9.90 8.93
CA ARG A 166 -32.91 10.21 10.16
C ARG A 166 -34.25 9.48 10.30
N GLU A 167 -34.99 9.39 9.19
CA GLU A 167 -36.31 8.78 9.12
C GLU A 167 -36.26 7.24 9.17
N GLU A 168 -35.09 6.62 9.00
CA GLU A 168 -34.89 5.17 8.97
C GLU A 168 -33.81 4.74 10.01
N PRO A 169 -34.09 4.80 11.31
CA PRO A 169 -33.10 4.80 12.40
C PRO A 169 -32.28 3.52 12.54
N HIS A 170 -32.71 2.39 11.99
CA HIS A 170 -32.04 1.08 12.14
C HIS A 170 -31.54 0.55 10.78
N ARG A 171 -31.03 1.44 9.96
CA ARG A 171 -30.61 1.13 8.60
C ARG A 171 -29.35 1.90 8.22
N VAL A 172 -28.40 1.19 7.64
CA VAL A 172 -27.23 1.76 6.94
C VAL A 172 -27.23 1.18 5.53
N VAL A 173 -27.17 2.05 4.53
CA VAL A 173 -27.04 1.63 3.12
C VAL A 173 -25.61 1.96 2.68
N ALA A 174 -24.99 1.04 1.96
CA ALA A 174 -23.64 1.27 1.44
C ALA A 174 -23.54 0.80 0.00
N ALA A 175 -22.63 1.41 -0.76
CA ALA A 175 -22.40 1.08 -2.16
C ALA A 175 -20.92 1.23 -2.51
N ARG A 176 -20.45 0.46 -3.49
CA ARG A 176 -19.07 0.56 -3.95
C ARG A 176 -18.94 0.50 -5.47
N GLN A 177 -17.96 1.25 -5.97
CA GLN A 177 -17.43 1.19 -7.33
C GLN A 177 -15.95 1.63 -7.27
N GLY A 178 -15.03 0.78 -7.65
CA GLY A 178 -13.59 1.09 -7.62
C GLY A 178 -12.95 0.99 -6.21
N SER A 179 -13.49 1.68 -5.20
CA SER A 179 -12.96 1.65 -3.83
C SER A 179 -13.43 0.42 -3.05
N PRO A 180 -12.59 -0.19 -2.16
CA PRO A 180 -12.97 -1.39 -1.42
C PRO A 180 -14.01 -1.11 -0.34
N LEU A 181 -14.97 -2.03 -0.18
CA LEU A 181 -15.96 -2.03 0.89
C LEU A 181 -16.36 -3.46 1.25
N ILE A 182 -16.55 -3.72 2.53
CA ILE A 182 -16.94 -5.02 3.09
C ILE A 182 -18.13 -4.88 4.01
N VAL A 183 -18.86 -5.98 4.20
CA VAL A 183 -19.88 -6.14 5.21
C VAL A 183 -19.39 -7.10 6.28
N GLY A 184 -19.58 -6.74 7.56
CA GLY A 184 -19.36 -7.62 8.70
C GLY A 184 -20.69 -8.09 9.28
N LEU A 185 -20.86 -9.38 9.48
CA LEU A 185 -22.08 -9.97 10.02
C LEU A 185 -21.92 -10.28 11.50
N GLY A 186 -22.89 -9.84 12.32
CA GLY A 186 -22.98 -10.11 13.75
C GLY A 186 -24.32 -10.73 14.15
N LYS A 187 -24.49 -11.02 15.43
CA LYS A 187 -25.75 -11.54 15.97
C LYS A 187 -26.66 -10.37 16.38
N GLY A 188 -27.63 -10.04 15.52
CA GLY A 188 -28.52 -8.90 15.74
C GLY A 188 -27.86 -7.55 15.54
N GLU A 189 -26.77 -7.54 14.81
CA GLU A 189 -26.00 -6.35 14.42
C GLU A 189 -25.25 -6.60 13.11
N ASN A 190 -25.10 -5.58 12.30
CA ASN A 190 -24.35 -5.65 11.06
C ASN A 190 -23.47 -4.41 10.90
N PHE A 191 -22.37 -4.58 10.15
CA PHE A 191 -21.32 -3.60 10.01
C PHE A 191 -20.95 -3.39 8.54
N VAL A 192 -20.45 -2.22 8.22
CA VAL A 192 -19.77 -1.93 6.97
C VAL A 192 -18.40 -1.32 7.27
N ALA A 193 -17.38 -1.70 6.52
CA ALA A 193 -16.06 -1.10 6.66
C ALA A 193 -15.30 -1.12 5.33
N SER A 194 -14.31 -0.26 5.20
CA SER A 194 -13.40 -0.25 4.05
C SER A 194 -12.30 -1.31 4.15
N ASP A 195 -12.15 -1.98 5.32
CA ASP A 195 -11.12 -2.99 5.58
C ASP A 195 -11.56 -3.89 6.74
N ALA A 196 -11.28 -5.18 6.63
CA ALA A 196 -11.59 -6.17 7.67
C ALA A 196 -10.88 -5.88 9.01
N MET A 197 -9.71 -5.22 8.99
CA MET A 197 -9.00 -4.79 10.20
C MET A 197 -9.83 -3.86 11.09
N ALA A 198 -10.68 -3.03 10.50
CA ALA A 198 -11.58 -2.14 11.27
C ALA A 198 -12.56 -2.93 12.16
N LEU A 199 -12.94 -4.13 11.72
CA LEU A 199 -13.91 -5.00 12.41
C LEU A 199 -13.24 -6.09 13.26
N ALA A 200 -11.92 -6.11 13.35
CA ALA A 200 -11.17 -7.08 14.15
C ALA A 200 -11.65 -7.07 15.61
N GLY A 201 -11.95 -8.25 16.18
CA GLY A 201 -12.52 -8.38 17.53
C GLY A 201 -13.99 -7.99 17.65
N THR A 202 -14.63 -7.51 16.57
CA THR A 202 -16.08 -7.25 16.50
C THR A 202 -16.79 -8.40 15.80
N THR A 203 -16.34 -8.77 14.60
CA THR A 203 -16.78 -9.94 13.86
C THR A 203 -15.67 -10.49 12.97
N ASP A 204 -15.70 -11.79 12.72
CA ASP A 204 -14.83 -12.49 11.76
C ASP A 204 -15.59 -12.95 10.49
N GLN A 205 -16.92 -12.73 10.44
CA GLN A 205 -17.77 -13.10 9.32
C GLN A 205 -17.86 -11.92 8.34
N ILE A 206 -17.14 -12.01 7.24
CA ILE A 206 -16.95 -10.89 6.30
C ILE A 206 -17.48 -11.25 4.91
N ILE A 207 -18.25 -10.34 4.33
CA ILE A 207 -18.63 -10.35 2.92
C ILE A 207 -17.83 -9.26 2.19
N TYR A 208 -17.15 -9.62 1.13
CA TYR A 208 -16.51 -8.66 0.22
C TYR A 208 -17.51 -8.27 -0.88
N LEU A 209 -17.86 -6.99 -0.92
CA LEU A 209 -18.74 -6.48 -1.97
C LEU A 209 -18.01 -6.45 -3.32
N GLU A 210 -18.75 -6.68 -4.40
CA GLU A 210 -18.25 -6.60 -5.76
C GLU A 210 -18.53 -5.22 -6.40
N GLU A 211 -17.98 -4.97 -7.59
CA GLU A 211 -18.16 -3.71 -8.31
C GLU A 211 -19.64 -3.46 -8.63
N GLY A 212 -20.14 -2.29 -8.24
CA GLY A 212 -21.52 -1.89 -8.44
C GLY A 212 -22.51 -2.43 -7.40
N ASP A 213 -22.04 -3.19 -6.40
CA ASP A 213 -22.92 -3.67 -5.33
C ASP A 213 -23.45 -2.50 -4.49
N VAL A 214 -24.75 -2.60 -4.17
CA VAL A 214 -25.43 -1.77 -3.17
C VAL A 214 -25.98 -2.70 -2.09
N VAL A 215 -25.66 -2.42 -0.82
CA VAL A 215 -26.08 -3.21 0.32
C VAL A 215 -26.95 -2.41 1.28
N ASP A 216 -28.03 -3.03 1.73
CA ASP A 216 -28.91 -2.58 2.81
C ASP A 216 -28.62 -3.36 4.06
N LEU A 217 -28.14 -2.71 5.12
CA LEU A 217 -27.83 -3.29 6.42
C LEU A 217 -28.86 -2.88 7.46
N GLN A 218 -29.48 -3.88 8.07
CA GLN A 218 -30.40 -3.72 9.20
C GLN A 218 -29.96 -4.61 10.38
N LEU A 219 -30.62 -4.54 11.52
CA LEU A 219 -30.23 -5.24 12.75
C LEU A 219 -29.99 -6.75 12.58
N ALA A 220 -30.91 -7.46 11.92
CA ALA A 220 -30.86 -8.91 11.77
C ALA A 220 -30.83 -9.37 10.31
N ARG A 221 -30.78 -8.46 9.37
CA ARG A 221 -30.90 -8.75 7.93
C ARG A 221 -29.96 -7.86 7.14
N TYR A 222 -29.61 -8.34 5.95
CA TYR A 222 -28.95 -7.55 4.93
C TYR A 222 -29.45 -7.99 3.55
N TRP A 223 -29.40 -7.11 2.58
CA TRP A 223 -29.67 -7.38 1.17
C TRP A 223 -28.59 -6.75 0.31
N ILE A 224 -28.17 -7.48 -0.68
CA ILE A 224 -27.22 -6.97 -1.68
C ILE A 224 -27.89 -7.03 -3.04
N VAL A 225 -27.72 -5.98 -3.83
CA VAL A 225 -28.05 -5.97 -5.25
C VAL A 225 -26.81 -5.66 -6.07
N ASP A 226 -26.75 -6.24 -7.27
CA ASP A 226 -25.67 -6.01 -8.24
C ASP A 226 -25.85 -4.68 -9.00
N VAL A 227 -24.96 -4.39 -9.94
CA VAL A 227 -24.98 -3.17 -10.78
C VAL A 227 -26.27 -3.04 -11.60
N GLU A 228 -26.95 -4.15 -11.94
CA GLU A 228 -28.24 -4.16 -12.62
C GLU A 228 -29.43 -4.05 -11.66
N GLY A 229 -29.20 -4.00 -10.35
CA GLY A 229 -30.24 -3.95 -9.31
C GLY A 229 -30.89 -5.30 -9.01
N ARG A 230 -30.28 -6.41 -9.40
CA ARG A 230 -30.77 -7.77 -9.12
C ARG A 230 -30.23 -8.24 -7.78
N PRO A 231 -31.03 -9.02 -7.00
CA PRO A 231 -30.53 -9.64 -5.79
C PRO A 231 -29.24 -10.44 -6.05
N ALA A 232 -28.21 -10.19 -5.25
CA ALA A 232 -26.90 -10.82 -5.37
C ALA A 232 -26.52 -11.53 -4.07
N GLU A 233 -26.15 -12.80 -4.18
CA GLU A 233 -25.55 -13.55 -3.08
C GLU A 233 -24.03 -13.42 -3.14
N ARG A 234 -23.40 -13.10 -2.02
CA ARG A 234 -21.96 -12.99 -1.87
C ARG A 234 -21.47 -13.95 -0.78
N GLU A 235 -20.32 -14.56 -1.01
CA GLU A 235 -19.75 -15.54 -0.09
C GLU A 235 -19.37 -14.89 1.24
N VAL A 236 -19.79 -15.51 2.36
CA VAL A 236 -19.34 -15.15 3.71
C VAL A 236 -18.02 -15.85 3.98
N LYS A 237 -16.96 -15.06 4.24
CA LYS A 237 -15.63 -15.56 4.56
C LYS A 237 -15.31 -15.35 6.04
N THR A 238 -14.73 -16.36 6.68
CA THR A 238 -14.20 -16.21 8.03
C THR A 238 -12.79 -15.62 7.94
N VAL A 239 -12.61 -14.41 8.48
CA VAL A 239 -11.34 -13.67 8.43
C VAL A 239 -10.84 -13.43 9.85
N HIS A 240 -9.80 -14.14 10.26
CA HIS A 240 -9.15 -13.94 11.56
C HIS A 240 -8.15 -12.77 11.48
N ALA A 241 -8.62 -11.57 11.79
CA ALA A 241 -7.73 -10.41 11.92
C ALA A 241 -7.02 -10.46 13.28
N HIS A 242 -5.71 -10.61 13.27
CA HIS A 242 -4.89 -10.68 14.50
C HIS A 242 -4.72 -9.29 15.10
N THR A 243 -5.34 -9.05 16.25
CA THR A 243 -5.24 -7.78 17.01
C THR A 243 -3.84 -7.54 17.60
N GLY A 244 -3.04 -8.59 17.85
CA GLY A 244 -1.69 -8.50 18.44
C GLY A 244 -0.58 -8.08 17.45
N ALA A 245 -0.84 -8.06 16.14
CA ALA A 245 0.19 -7.76 15.13
C ALA A 245 0.62 -6.28 15.11
N ALA A 246 -0.15 -5.38 15.72
CA ALA A 246 0.12 -3.95 15.77
C ALA A 246 0.88 -3.49 17.04
N GLU A 247 1.35 -4.41 17.90
CA GLU A 247 2.12 -4.03 19.08
C GLU A 247 3.54 -3.60 18.71
N LEU A 248 3.98 -2.46 19.24
CA LEU A 248 5.30 -1.89 18.99
C LEU A 248 6.42 -2.75 19.59
N GLY A 249 6.14 -3.42 20.72
CA GLY A 249 7.13 -4.21 21.44
C GLY A 249 8.28 -3.34 22.02
N PRO A 250 9.54 -3.81 21.98
CA PRO A 250 10.68 -3.08 22.54
C PRO A 250 11.18 -1.93 21.64
N TYR A 251 10.60 -1.73 20.47
CA TYR A 251 11.06 -0.76 19.49
C TYR A 251 10.47 0.64 19.73
N ARG A 252 11.16 1.68 19.30
CA ARG A 252 10.71 3.07 19.42
C ARG A 252 9.65 3.43 18.36
N HIS A 253 9.73 2.81 17.18
CA HIS A 253 8.91 3.10 16.02
C HIS A 253 8.55 1.80 15.29
N TYR A 254 7.42 1.80 14.58
CA TYR A 254 7.01 0.66 13.76
C TYR A 254 8.02 0.39 12.64
N MET A 255 8.53 1.42 11.97
CA MET A 255 9.53 1.24 10.92
C MET A 255 10.80 0.57 11.46
N GLN A 256 11.26 0.93 12.67
CA GLN A 256 12.38 0.23 13.31
C GLN A 256 12.06 -1.25 13.52
N LYS A 257 10.91 -1.55 14.12
CA LYS A 257 10.45 -2.92 14.32
C LYS A 257 10.45 -3.69 13.00
N GLU A 258 9.90 -3.11 11.95
CA GLU A 258 9.75 -3.73 10.63
C GLU A 258 11.10 -3.97 9.94
N ILE A 259 12.07 -3.08 10.11
CA ILE A 259 13.45 -3.28 9.64
C ILE A 259 14.08 -4.48 10.36
N PHE A 260 13.93 -4.57 11.69
CA PHE A 260 14.52 -5.66 12.48
C PHE A 260 13.75 -6.98 12.41
N GLU A 261 12.50 -6.97 11.95
CA GLU A 261 11.74 -8.18 11.67
C GLU A 261 12.13 -8.87 10.35
N GLN A 262 12.84 -8.22 9.45
CA GLN A 262 13.15 -8.75 8.11
C GLN A 262 13.77 -10.17 8.14
N PRO A 263 14.72 -10.52 9.02
CA PRO A 263 15.22 -11.88 9.09
C PRO A 263 14.12 -12.93 9.31
N ARG A 264 13.22 -12.66 10.26
CA ARG A 264 12.11 -13.55 10.56
C ARG A 264 11.11 -13.65 9.41
N VAL A 265 10.64 -12.51 8.91
CA VAL A 265 9.57 -12.51 7.88
C VAL A 265 10.03 -12.99 6.51
N VAL A 266 11.32 -12.88 6.18
CA VAL A 266 11.89 -13.54 5.00
C VAL A 266 11.88 -15.06 5.19
N GLY A 267 12.17 -15.56 6.39
CA GLY A 267 11.99 -16.97 6.75
C GLY A 267 10.53 -17.42 6.60
N ASP A 268 9.59 -16.64 7.15
CA ASP A 268 8.15 -16.90 7.08
C ASP A 268 7.65 -16.91 5.61
N THR A 269 8.19 -16.02 4.76
CA THR A 269 7.89 -15.98 3.32
C THR A 269 8.30 -17.27 2.61
N LEU A 270 9.40 -17.88 3.04
CA LEU A 270 9.95 -19.10 2.46
C LEU A 270 9.51 -20.37 3.21
N GLU A 271 8.62 -20.24 4.20
CA GLU A 271 8.12 -21.37 4.97
C GLU A 271 7.41 -22.38 4.06
N GLY A 272 7.74 -23.66 4.20
CA GLY A 272 7.19 -24.74 3.37
C GLY A 272 7.84 -24.89 1.99
N VAL A 273 8.77 -24.03 1.61
CA VAL A 273 9.54 -24.17 0.35
C VAL A 273 10.63 -25.23 0.55
N THR A 274 10.30 -26.48 0.24
CA THR A 274 11.23 -27.61 0.31
C THR A 274 11.98 -27.85 -1.00
N GLY A 275 11.40 -27.44 -2.13
CA GLY A 275 11.92 -27.49 -3.49
C GLY A 275 11.23 -26.43 -4.34
N ILE A 276 11.71 -26.23 -5.56
CA ILE A 276 11.09 -25.34 -6.52
C ILE A 276 9.96 -26.08 -7.23
N MET A 277 8.73 -25.64 -6.99
CA MET A 277 7.52 -26.25 -7.55
C MET A 277 6.54 -25.17 -8.00
N PRO A 278 5.96 -25.29 -9.20
CA PRO A 278 4.97 -24.30 -9.69
C PRO A 278 3.77 -24.13 -8.77
N GLU A 279 3.33 -25.19 -8.10
CA GLU A 279 2.18 -25.23 -7.20
C GLU A 279 2.30 -24.27 -6.00
N LEU A 280 3.50 -23.78 -5.70
CA LEU A 280 3.73 -22.70 -4.73
C LEU A 280 2.95 -21.42 -5.09
N PHE A 281 2.63 -21.24 -6.36
CA PHE A 281 1.90 -20.08 -6.90
C PHE A 281 0.41 -20.38 -7.18
N GLY A 282 -0.03 -21.61 -7.02
CA GLY A 282 -1.41 -22.07 -7.22
C GLY A 282 -1.49 -23.29 -8.15
N ASP A 283 -2.61 -23.99 -8.13
CA ASP A 283 -2.81 -25.27 -8.81
C ASP A 283 -2.62 -25.20 -10.34
N GLU A 284 -2.95 -24.05 -10.96
CA GLU A 284 -2.80 -23.87 -12.41
C GLU A 284 -1.41 -23.38 -12.83
N ALA A 285 -0.50 -23.15 -11.90
CA ALA A 285 0.76 -22.45 -12.19
C ALA A 285 1.63 -23.18 -13.21
N PHE A 286 1.73 -24.51 -13.14
CA PHE A 286 2.50 -25.29 -14.13
C PHE A 286 2.01 -25.04 -15.56
N ARG A 287 0.70 -25.10 -15.79
CA ARG A 287 0.10 -24.87 -17.09
C ARG A 287 0.36 -23.43 -17.57
N VAL A 288 0.07 -22.44 -16.72
CA VAL A 288 0.27 -21.04 -17.03
C VAL A 288 1.73 -20.76 -17.38
N PHE A 289 2.69 -21.23 -16.58
CA PHE A 289 4.12 -20.98 -16.80
C PHE A 289 4.69 -21.67 -18.04
N LYS A 290 4.03 -22.74 -18.53
CA LYS A 290 4.38 -23.40 -19.80
C LYS A 290 3.85 -22.64 -21.03
N GLU A 291 2.74 -21.92 -20.91
CA GLU A 291 2.07 -21.24 -22.01
C GLU A 291 2.67 -19.86 -22.32
N ILE A 292 3.42 -19.26 -21.39
CA ILE A 292 3.94 -17.90 -21.52
C ILE A 292 5.28 -17.85 -22.24
N ASP A 293 5.54 -16.74 -22.93
CA ASP A 293 6.82 -16.43 -23.59
C ASP A 293 7.49 -15.16 -23.05
N ARG A 294 6.80 -14.42 -22.18
CA ARG A 294 7.26 -13.16 -21.57
C ARG A 294 6.53 -12.83 -20.28
N VAL A 295 7.08 -11.85 -19.55
CA VAL A 295 6.51 -11.35 -18.29
C VAL A 295 6.29 -9.84 -18.40
N LEU A 296 5.13 -9.38 -17.93
CA LEU A 296 4.80 -7.98 -17.71
C LEU A 296 4.57 -7.77 -16.21
N ILE A 297 5.38 -6.94 -15.57
CA ILE A 297 5.26 -6.59 -14.15
C ILE A 297 4.59 -5.21 -14.04
N LEU A 298 3.51 -5.13 -13.26
CA LEU A 298 2.73 -3.91 -13.01
C LEU A 298 2.77 -3.59 -11.52
N ALA A 299 3.31 -2.44 -11.15
CA ALA A 299 3.40 -2.03 -9.74
C ALA A 299 3.62 -0.52 -9.61
N CYS A 300 3.54 -0.01 -8.37
CA CYS A 300 3.82 1.38 -8.00
C CYS A 300 4.90 1.44 -6.91
N GLY A 301 5.66 2.54 -6.86
CA GLY A 301 6.59 2.87 -5.78
C GLY A 301 7.61 1.77 -5.48
N THR A 302 7.75 1.43 -4.20
CA THR A 302 8.64 0.37 -3.70
C THR A 302 8.44 -0.96 -4.42
N SER A 303 7.18 -1.37 -4.66
CA SER A 303 6.87 -2.61 -5.40
C SER A 303 7.30 -2.56 -6.87
N TYR A 304 7.27 -1.39 -7.51
CA TYR A 304 7.82 -1.20 -8.86
C TYR A 304 9.34 -1.45 -8.87
N TYR A 305 10.07 -0.98 -7.86
CA TYR A 305 11.51 -1.24 -7.75
C TYR A 305 11.83 -2.71 -7.47
N ALA A 306 10.97 -3.42 -6.74
CA ALA A 306 11.07 -4.88 -6.62
C ALA A 306 10.91 -5.56 -7.99
N GLY A 307 9.96 -5.11 -8.80
CA GLY A 307 9.77 -5.56 -10.18
C GLY A 307 10.98 -5.30 -11.08
N LEU A 308 11.59 -4.12 -10.98
CA LEU A 308 12.83 -3.80 -11.72
C LEU A 308 14.00 -4.72 -11.33
N THR A 309 14.10 -5.10 -10.06
CA THR A 309 15.10 -6.08 -9.60
C THR A 309 14.80 -7.47 -10.17
N ALA A 310 13.54 -7.90 -10.12
CA ALA A 310 13.09 -9.18 -10.66
C ALA A 310 13.34 -9.31 -12.17
N LYS A 311 13.26 -8.22 -12.92
CA LYS A 311 13.59 -8.22 -14.35
C LYS A 311 14.99 -8.78 -14.60
N TYR A 312 15.99 -8.31 -13.86
CA TYR A 312 17.36 -8.83 -14.00
C TYR A 312 17.44 -10.32 -13.69
N TRP A 313 16.73 -10.80 -12.68
CA TRP A 313 16.71 -12.22 -12.31
C TRP A 313 16.03 -13.07 -13.38
N ILE A 314 14.82 -12.71 -13.78
CA ILE A 314 14.02 -13.49 -14.74
C ILE A 314 14.74 -13.56 -16.09
N GLU A 315 15.27 -12.43 -16.58
CA GLU A 315 16.00 -12.40 -17.85
C GLU A 315 17.32 -13.19 -17.78
N SER A 316 18.05 -13.14 -16.65
CA SER A 316 19.33 -13.83 -16.51
C SER A 316 19.20 -15.33 -16.22
N VAL A 317 18.22 -15.75 -15.44
CA VAL A 317 18.06 -17.15 -15.00
C VAL A 317 17.00 -17.89 -15.83
N ALA A 318 15.78 -17.34 -15.93
CA ALA A 318 14.68 -18.00 -16.65
C ALA A 318 14.70 -17.74 -18.17
N LYS A 319 15.50 -16.76 -18.65
CA LYS A 319 15.62 -16.40 -20.07
C LYS A 319 14.30 -15.97 -20.71
N LEU A 320 13.41 -15.37 -19.94
CA LEU A 320 12.17 -14.77 -20.43
C LEU A 320 12.29 -13.25 -20.49
N PRO A 321 11.86 -12.61 -21.58
CA PRO A 321 11.83 -11.14 -21.66
C PRO A 321 10.87 -10.56 -20.63
N VAL A 322 11.28 -9.46 -19.98
CA VAL A 322 10.49 -8.80 -18.93
C VAL A 322 10.31 -7.32 -19.22
N ASN A 323 9.07 -6.88 -19.22
CA ASN A 323 8.72 -5.47 -19.13
C ASN A 323 8.24 -5.15 -17.71
N VAL A 324 8.68 -4.02 -17.18
CA VAL A 324 8.22 -3.52 -15.87
C VAL A 324 7.64 -2.12 -16.10
N GLU A 325 6.39 -1.95 -15.74
CA GLU A 325 5.66 -0.71 -16.00
C GLU A 325 5.11 -0.12 -14.70
N ILE A 326 5.12 1.21 -14.59
CA ILE A 326 4.43 1.93 -13.53
C ILE A 326 2.93 1.80 -13.78
N ALA A 327 2.20 1.27 -12.80
CA ALA A 327 0.80 0.91 -12.98
C ALA A 327 -0.09 2.13 -13.26
N SER A 328 0.17 3.30 -12.65
CA SER A 328 -0.56 4.55 -12.92
C SER A 328 -0.45 5.02 -14.37
N GLU A 329 0.67 4.72 -15.05
CA GLU A 329 0.86 5.08 -16.45
C GLU A 329 0.31 4.00 -17.38
N TYR A 330 0.54 2.72 -17.03
CA TYR A 330 0.11 1.59 -17.85
C TYR A 330 -1.41 1.53 -18.02
N ARG A 331 -2.18 1.86 -16.98
CA ARG A 331 -3.65 1.80 -17.00
C ARG A 331 -4.33 2.66 -18.08
N TYR A 332 -3.63 3.69 -18.56
CA TYR A 332 -4.15 4.65 -19.55
C TYR A 332 -3.46 4.55 -20.91
N ARG A 333 -2.37 3.83 -20.97
CA ARG A 333 -1.56 3.75 -22.18
C ARG A 333 -2.10 2.74 -23.17
N ASP A 334 -2.18 3.13 -24.45
CA ASP A 334 -2.36 2.17 -25.55
C ASP A 334 -1.10 1.26 -25.60
N SER A 335 -1.28 0.01 -25.23
CA SER A 335 -0.21 -1.00 -25.24
C SER A 335 -0.49 -2.08 -26.28
N VAL A 336 0.57 -2.70 -26.80
CA VAL A 336 0.45 -3.84 -27.72
C VAL A 336 0.37 -5.12 -26.90
N PRO A 337 -0.80 -5.77 -26.80
CA PRO A 337 -0.95 -6.97 -25.97
C PRO A 337 -0.35 -8.21 -26.65
N ASN A 338 0.12 -9.15 -25.80
CA ASN A 338 0.44 -10.49 -26.22
C ASN A 338 -0.26 -11.49 -25.27
N PRO A 339 -1.16 -12.35 -25.74
CA PRO A 339 -1.89 -13.32 -24.90
C PRO A 339 -0.99 -14.29 -24.14
N GLN A 340 0.23 -14.54 -24.61
CA GLN A 340 1.23 -15.41 -23.93
C GLN A 340 2.04 -14.64 -22.85
N THR A 341 1.56 -13.50 -22.40
CA THR A 341 2.20 -12.73 -21.33
C THR A 341 1.72 -13.23 -19.96
N LEU A 342 2.66 -13.46 -19.04
CA LEU A 342 2.35 -13.51 -17.61
C LEU A 342 2.31 -12.08 -17.07
N VAL A 343 1.14 -11.62 -16.67
CA VAL A 343 0.96 -10.34 -15.98
C VAL A 343 1.17 -10.56 -14.48
N VAL A 344 2.22 -9.96 -13.94
CA VAL A 344 2.56 -10.05 -12.51
C VAL A 344 2.26 -8.72 -11.84
N THR A 345 1.37 -8.70 -10.86
CA THR A 345 1.19 -7.53 -9.98
C THR A 345 1.94 -7.73 -8.67
N ILE A 346 2.50 -6.64 -8.14
CA ILE A 346 3.20 -6.64 -6.87
C ILE A 346 2.59 -5.55 -5.99
N SER A 347 2.13 -5.93 -4.79
CA SER A 347 1.54 -4.98 -3.85
C SER A 347 1.67 -5.49 -2.40
N GLN A 348 1.94 -4.59 -1.47
CA GLN A 348 1.90 -4.93 -0.05
C GLN A 348 0.44 -5.14 0.41
N SER A 349 -0.46 -4.21 0.12
CA SER A 349 -1.86 -4.26 0.55
C SER A 349 -2.76 -5.10 -0.36
N GLY A 350 -2.40 -5.22 -1.66
CA GLY A 350 -3.26 -5.79 -2.68
C GLY A 350 -4.51 -4.97 -3.02
N GLU A 351 -4.54 -3.71 -2.58
CA GLU A 351 -5.66 -2.78 -2.75
C GLU A 351 -5.23 -1.47 -3.46
N THR A 352 -4.03 -1.40 -4.02
CA THR A 352 -3.54 -0.21 -4.73
C THR A 352 -4.38 0.03 -5.98
N ALA A 353 -5.08 1.17 -6.03
CA ALA A 353 -6.05 1.48 -7.09
C ALA A 353 -5.44 1.39 -8.49
N ASP A 354 -4.31 2.05 -8.71
CA ASP A 354 -3.62 2.04 -10.01
C ASP A 354 -3.21 0.64 -10.45
N THR A 355 -2.70 -0.18 -9.53
CA THR A 355 -2.26 -1.54 -9.86
C THR A 355 -3.44 -2.45 -10.19
N LEU A 356 -4.57 -2.30 -9.47
CA LEU A 356 -5.82 -3.02 -9.79
C LEU A 356 -6.38 -2.59 -11.15
N ALA A 357 -6.40 -1.30 -11.44
CA ALA A 357 -6.87 -0.78 -12.71
C ALA A 357 -5.97 -1.23 -13.88
N ALA A 358 -4.64 -1.21 -13.69
CA ALA A 358 -3.68 -1.70 -14.67
C ALA A 358 -3.86 -3.22 -14.94
N LEU A 359 -4.12 -4.02 -13.90
CA LEU A 359 -4.45 -5.43 -14.04
C LEU A 359 -5.72 -5.65 -14.86
N LYS A 360 -6.79 -4.92 -14.53
CA LYS A 360 -8.06 -4.98 -15.27
C LYS A 360 -7.86 -4.54 -16.73
N HIS A 361 -7.10 -3.49 -16.98
CA HIS A 361 -6.75 -3.04 -18.33
C HIS A 361 -5.99 -4.13 -19.10
N ALA A 362 -4.94 -4.73 -18.53
CA ALA A 362 -4.22 -5.83 -19.18
C ALA A 362 -5.13 -7.03 -19.52
N ARG A 363 -6.04 -7.40 -18.62
CA ARG A 363 -7.03 -8.47 -18.86
C ARG A 363 -8.01 -8.12 -19.98
N SER A 364 -8.48 -6.87 -20.06
CA SER A 364 -9.37 -6.40 -21.14
C SER A 364 -8.72 -6.47 -22.53
N LEU A 365 -7.38 -6.39 -22.56
CA LEU A 365 -6.58 -6.56 -23.76
C LEU A 365 -6.27 -8.03 -24.10
N GLY A 366 -6.82 -9.00 -23.34
CA GLY A 366 -6.67 -10.43 -23.59
C GLY A 366 -5.47 -11.09 -22.89
N MET A 367 -4.72 -10.40 -22.05
CA MET A 367 -3.64 -10.97 -21.24
C MET A 367 -4.20 -11.55 -19.95
N THR A 368 -4.69 -12.80 -20.02
CA THR A 368 -5.44 -13.43 -18.93
C THR A 368 -4.61 -14.31 -18.00
N ASN A 369 -3.33 -14.53 -18.30
CA ASN A 369 -2.41 -15.25 -17.41
C ASN A 369 -1.88 -14.28 -16.36
N THR A 370 -2.45 -14.29 -15.16
CA THR A 370 -2.22 -13.29 -14.11
C THR A 370 -1.71 -13.93 -12.83
N LEU A 371 -0.75 -13.27 -12.19
CA LEU A 371 -0.16 -13.64 -10.91
C LEU A 371 -0.05 -12.39 -10.02
N THR A 372 -0.32 -12.52 -8.74
CA THR A 372 0.02 -11.47 -7.76
C THR A 372 1.02 -11.95 -6.73
N ILE A 373 2.00 -11.09 -6.41
CA ILE A 373 2.84 -11.19 -5.21
C ILE A 373 2.28 -10.19 -4.21
N CYS A 374 1.67 -10.68 -3.14
CA CYS A 374 0.92 -9.86 -2.20
C CYS A 374 1.12 -10.31 -0.76
N ASN A 375 0.99 -9.40 0.20
CA ASN A 375 1.09 -9.75 1.62
C ASN A 375 -0.28 -10.06 2.25
N VAL A 376 -1.37 -9.55 1.69
CA VAL A 376 -2.73 -9.70 2.23
C VAL A 376 -3.49 -10.74 1.40
N SER A 377 -3.73 -11.92 1.99
CA SER A 377 -4.30 -13.09 1.30
C SER A 377 -5.74 -12.91 0.81
N HIS A 378 -6.48 -11.95 1.36
CA HIS A 378 -7.88 -11.70 1.02
C HIS A 378 -8.09 -10.42 0.20
N SER A 379 -7.00 -9.83 -0.30
CA SER A 379 -7.05 -8.58 -1.05
C SER A 379 -7.71 -8.72 -2.42
N ALA A 380 -8.13 -7.59 -2.98
CA ALA A 380 -8.75 -7.54 -4.31
C ALA A 380 -7.82 -8.13 -5.38
N MET A 381 -6.52 -7.84 -5.35
CA MET A 381 -5.57 -8.39 -6.32
C MET A 381 -5.50 -9.91 -6.27
N VAL A 382 -5.53 -10.51 -5.07
CA VAL A 382 -5.53 -11.98 -4.92
C VAL A 382 -6.80 -12.59 -5.51
N ARG A 383 -7.95 -11.93 -5.35
CA ARG A 383 -9.22 -12.39 -5.95
C ARG A 383 -9.28 -12.22 -7.47
N GLU A 384 -8.63 -11.20 -8.00
CA GLU A 384 -8.63 -10.88 -9.43
C GLU A 384 -7.60 -11.69 -10.24
N CYS A 385 -6.56 -12.22 -9.62
CA CYS A 385 -5.52 -12.99 -10.29
C CYS A 385 -5.80 -14.49 -10.28
N LYS A 386 -5.39 -15.20 -11.33
CA LYS A 386 -5.45 -16.67 -11.39
C LYS A 386 -4.51 -17.33 -10.40
N LEU A 387 -3.33 -16.73 -10.20
CA LEU A 387 -2.25 -17.23 -9.36
C LEU A 387 -1.88 -16.19 -8.30
N ALA A 388 -1.43 -16.65 -7.15
CA ALA A 388 -1.00 -15.76 -6.08
C ALA A 388 0.14 -16.38 -5.25
N TYR A 389 1.05 -15.53 -4.78
CA TYR A 389 2.00 -15.85 -3.73
C TYR A 389 1.88 -14.88 -2.58
N ILE A 390 1.60 -15.39 -1.39
CA ILE A 390 1.44 -14.58 -0.18
C ILE A 390 2.77 -14.52 0.56
N THR A 391 3.29 -13.29 0.75
CA THR A 391 4.62 -13.08 1.34
C THR A 391 4.69 -13.31 2.84
N ARG A 392 3.55 -13.36 3.55
CA ARG A 392 3.47 -13.60 5.00
C ARG A 392 4.35 -12.68 5.85
N ALA A 393 4.59 -11.45 5.37
CA ALA A 393 5.39 -10.46 6.10
C ALA A 393 4.71 -9.95 7.39
N GLY A 394 3.47 -10.37 7.65
CA GLY A 394 2.65 -9.82 8.72
C GLY A 394 2.21 -8.39 8.46
N VAL A 395 1.64 -7.74 9.47
CA VAL A 395 1.20 -6.33 9.35
C VAL A 395 2.42 -5.42 9.24
N GLU A 396 2.40 -4.48 8.30
CA GLU A 396 3.36 -3.40 8.13
C GLU A 396 2.64 -2.07 8.35
N VAL A 397 2.98 -1.37 9.43
CA VAL A 397 2.32 -0.13 9.90
C VAL A 397 3.01 1.12 9.40
N GLY A 398 4.35 1.11 9.39
CA GLY A 398 5.15 2.23 8.87
C GLY A 398 4.74 2.57 7.44
N VAL A 399 4.51 3.85 7.16
CA VAL A 399 4.07 4.29 5.81
C VAL A 399 5.12 3.93 4.77
N ALA A 400 6.39 4.20 5.02
CA ALA A 400 7.50 3.78 4.17
C ALA A 400 7.72 2.26 4.31
N SER A 401 7.50 1.52 3.24
CA SER A 401 7.64 0.06 3.23
C SER A 401 9.09 -0.38 3.42
N THR A 402 9.31 -1.40 4.25
CA THR A 402 10.63 -1.99 4.53
C THR A 402 10.61 -3.51 4.39
N LYS A 403 10.02 -4.23 5.34
CA LYS A 403 9.94 -5.70 5.31
C LYS A 403 9.11 -6.22 4.14
N ALA A 404 8.08 -5.49 3.71
CA ALA A 404 7.31 -5.88 2.54
C ALA A 404 8.18 -5.92 1.28
N PHE A 405 9.12 -4.99 1.11
CA PHE A 405 10.05 -4.99 -0.03
C PHE A 405 10.95 -6.21 -0.05
N THR A 406 11.60 -6.53 1.07
CA THR A 406 12.52 -7.69 1.15
C THR A 406 11.79 -9.02 0.97
N THR A 407 10.58 -9.14 1.49
CA THR A 407 9.74 -10.34 1.26
C THR A 407 9.23 -10.43 -0.18
N GLN A 408 8.90 -9.30 -0.83
CA GLN A 408 8.60 -9.26 -2.27
C GLN A 408 9.80 -9.71 -3.10
N LEU A 409 11.02 -9.25 -2.79
CA LEU A 409 12.23 -9.70 -3.47
C LEU A 409 12.45 -11.21 -3.31
N ALA A 410 12.26 -11.76 -2.10
CA ALA A 410 12.39 -13.20 -1.86
C ALA A 410 11.36 -14.01 -2.68
N ALA A 411 10.10 -13.57 -2.72
CA ALA A 411 9.04 -14.20 -3.50
C ALA A 411 9.28 -14.09 -5.01
N LEU A 412 9.78 -12.96 -5.49
CA LEU A 412 10.12 -12.74 -6.90
C LEU A 412 11.32 -13.57 -7.35
N PHE A 413 12.30 -13.79 -6.46
CA PHE A 413 13.40 -14.70 -6.75
C PHE A 413 12.91 -16.15 -6.83
N LEU A 414 12.01 -16.55 -5.92
CA LEU A 414 11.35 -17.86 -5.99
C LEU A 414 10.56 -18.04 -7.30
N LEU A 415 9.82 -17.01 -7.74
CA LEU A 415 9.14 -17.01 -9.05
C LEU A 415 10.15 -17.18 -10.19
N THR A 416 11.28 -16.50 -10.13
CA THR A 416 12.35 -16.59 -11.12
C THR A 416 12.85 -18.03 -11.25
N LEU A 417 13.14 -18.68 -10.12
CA LEU A 417 13.60 -20.09 -10.10
C LEU A 417 12.52 -21.02 -10.64
N THR A 418 11.26 -20.79 -10.27
CA THR A 418 10.13 -21.62 -10.75
C THR A 418 9.94 -21.50 -12.27
N LEU A 419 10.01 -20.28 -12.80
CA LEU A 419 9.95 -20.06 -14.25
C LEU A 419 11.13 -20.70 -14.97
N ALA A 420 12.33 -20.64 -14.39
CA ALA A 420 13.52 -21.28 -14.94
C ALA A 420 13.39 -22.81 -14.95
N GLN A 421 12.92 -23.41 -13.86
CA GLN A 421 12.71 -24.85 -13.74
C GLN A 421 11.69 -25.35 -14.77
N VAL A 422 10.51 -24.72 -14.84
CA VAL A 422 9.45 -25.08 -15.79
C VAL A 422 9.94 -25.03 -17.24
N ASN A 423 10.87 -24.13 -17.56
CA ASN A 423 11.45 -23.95 -18.89
C ASN A 423 12.74 -24.76 -19.10
N GLY A 424 13.13 -25.61 -18.14
CA GLY A 424 14.34 -26.44 -18.24
C GLY A 424 15.64 -25.63 -18.28
N ARG A 425 15.68 -24.49 -17.56
CA ARG A 425 16.81 -23.56 -17.48
C ARG A 425 17.50 -23.57 -16.12
N LEU A 426 17.09 -24.44 -15.21
CA LEU A 426 17.64 -24.60 -13.87
C LEU A 426 18.08 -26.05 -13.71
N SER A 427 19.34 -26.28 -13.38
CA SER A 427 19.86 -27.61 -13.04
C SER A 427 19.59 -27.93 -11.56
N ASP A 428 19.59 -29.21 -11.19
CA ASP A 428 19.40 -29.64 -9.80
C ASP A 428 20.48 -29.06 -8.85
N GLU A 429 21.70 -28.89 -9.35
CA GLU A 429 22.81 -28.29 -8.57
C GLU A 429 22.59 -26.77 -8.33
N GLU A 430 22.14 -26.04 -9.35
CA GLU A 430 21.79 -24.63 -9.22
C GLU A 430 20.59 -24.44 -8.30
N GLU A 431 19.55 -25.28 -8.45
CA GLU A 431 18.39 -25.26 -7.55
C GLU A 431 18.82 -25.46 -6.09
N ALA A 432 19.60 -26.49 -5.80
CA ALA A 432 20.08 -26.79 -4.46
C ALA A 432 20.90 -25.63 -3.89
N THR A 433 21.72 -24.99 -4.72
CA THR A 433 22.55 -23.84 -4.34
C THR A 433 21.68 -22.63 -4.00
N TYR A 434 20.74 -22.26 -4.85
CA TYR A 434 19.85 -21.11 -4.60
C TYR A 434 18.94 -21.34 -3.40
N LEU A 435 18.36 -22.54 -3.24
CA LEU A 435 17.56 -22.87 -2.06
C LEU A 435 18.38 -22.77 -0.76
N LYS A 436 19.63 -23.21 -0.77
CA LYS A 436 20.54 -23.05 0.39
C LYS A 436 20.77 -21.59 0.69
N GLN A 437 21.06 -20.77 -0.32
CA GLN A 437 21.27 -19.32 -0.14
C GLN A 437 20.00 -18.62 0.38
N MET A 438 18.82 -18.94 -0.20
CA MET A 438 17.55 -18.37 0.27
C MET A 438 17.27 -18.72 1.74
N ARG A 439 17.49 -19.97 2.15
CA ARG A 439 17.32 -20.40 3.54
C ARG A 439 18.30 -19.74 4.52
N HIS A 440 19.46 -19.29 4.04
CA HIS A 440 20.44 -18.58 4.83
C HIS A 440 20.19 -17.05 4.92
N LEU A 441 19.31 -16.49 4.09
CA LEU A 441 19.00 -15.05 4.11
C LEU A 441 18.67 -14.48 5.49
N PRO A 442 17.89 -15.14 6.38
CA PRO A 442 17.65 -14.64 7.72
C PRO A 442 18.91 -14.37 8.53
N VAL A 443 19.90 -15.26 8.44
CA VAL A 443 21.19 -15.12 9.14
C VAL A 443 21.99 -13.97 8.52
N ALA A 444 22.08 -13.91 7.21
CA ALA A 444 22.78 -12.86 6.48
C ALA A 444 22.18 -11.48 6.76
N LEU A 445 20.85 -11.35 6.76
CA LEU A 445 20.14 -10.11 7.12
C LEU A 445 20.43 -9.69 8.56
N SER A 446 20.43 -10.64 9.51
CA SER A 446 20.78 -10.34 10.91
C SER A 446 22.19 -9.76 11.03
N SER A 447 23.13 -10.27 10.24
CA SER A 447 24.50 -9.79 10.20
C SER A 447 24.60 -8.37 9.60
N VAL A 448 23.77 -8.04 8.59
CA VAL A 448 23.68 -6.67 8.04
C VAL A 448 23.09 -5.71 9.07
N LEU A 449 22.02 -6.10 9.76
CA LEU A 449 21.39 -5.26 10.79
C LEU A 449 22.33 -4.97 11.96
N ALA A 450 23.30 -5.82 12.25
CA ALA A 450 24.34 -5.58 13.25
C ALA A 450 25.31 -4.43 12.88
N LEU A 451 25.28 -3.93 11.63
CA LEU A 451 26.03 -2.76 11.19
C LEU A 451 25.38 -1.42 11.64
N GLU A 452 24.22 -1.47 12.29
CA GLU A 452 23.45 -0.29 12.72
C GLU A 452 24.33 0.79 13.40
N PRO A 453 25.27 0.50 14.34
CA PRO A 453 26.09 1.54 14.96
C PRO A 453 26.97 2.32 13.98
N GLN A 454 27.45 1.68 12.90
CA GLN A 454 28.24 2.32 11.86
C GLN A 454 27.36 3.22 10.98
N VAL A 455 26.14 2.76 10.69
CA VAL A 455 25.16 3.50 9.90
C VAL A 455 24.67 4.74 10.66
N ILE A 456 24.49 4.67 11.98
CA ILE A 456 24.12 5.83 12.81
C ILE A 456 25.13 6.96 12.65
N ALA A 457 26.42 6.67 12.64
CA ALA A 457 27.47 7.70 12.46
C ALA A 457 27.31 8.44 11.12
N TRP A 458 26.99 7.73 10.02
CA TRP A 458 26.69 8.36 8.74
C TRP A 458 25.39 9.16 8.77
N ALA A 459 24.36 8.63 9.41
CA ALA A 459 23.05 9.27 9.49
C ALA A 459 23.11 10.66 10.17
N GLU A 460 23.98 10.85 11.17
CA GLU A 460 24.21 12.14 11.83
C GLU A 460 24.80 13.19 10.86
N GLU A 461 25.64 12.76 9.91
CA GLU A 461 26.19 13.62 8.87
C GLU A 461 25.12 13.95 7.83
N PHE A 462 24.36 12.94 7.38
CA PHE A 462 23.25 13.09 6.43
C PHE A 462 22.14 14.01 6.94
N ALA A 463 21.87 14.01 8.25
CA ALA A 463 20.83 14.85 8.84
C ALA A 463 21.00 16.35 8.57
N ARG A 464 22.22 16.78 8.25
CA ARG A 464 22.56 18.18 7.94
C ARG A 464 22.51 18.51 6.46
N LYS A 465 22.22 17.53 5.59
CA LYS A 465 22.21 17.66 4.13
C LYS A 465 20.78 17.85 3.61
N GLU A 466 20.65 18.59 2.52
CA GLU A 466 19.37 18.80 1.85
C GLU A 466 19.20 17.94 0.59
N ASN A 467 20.32 17.44 0.05
CA ASN A 467 20.34 16.63 -1.16
C ASN A 467 21.23 15.41 -0.96
N ALA A 468 20.96 14.32 -1.68
CA ALA A 468 21.81 13.12 -1.73
C ALA A 468 21.65 12.42 -3.08
N LEU A 469 22.74 11.86 -3.59
CA LEU A 469 22.73 10.98 -4.76
C LEU A 469 22.95 9.53 -4.33
N PHE A 470 22.27 8.61 -5.03
CA PHE A 470 22.43 7.18 -4.86
C PHE A 470 22.89 6.54 -6.17
N LEU A 471 23.91 5.69 -6.11
CA LEU A 471 24.49 5.04 -7.26
C LEU A 471 24.44 3.51 -7.14
N GLY A 472 23.96 2.88 -8.19
CA GLY A 472 24.02 1.43 -8.37
C GLY A 472 24.33 1.07 -9.83
N ARG A 473 24.72 -0.19 -10.05
CA ARG A 473 24.88 -0.73 -11.42
C ARG A 473 24.15 -2.06 -11.53
N GLY A 474 23.69 -2.35 -12.75
CA GLY A 474 22.96 -3.61 -13.00
C GLY A 474 21.80 -3.78 -12.02
N ILE A 475 21.72 -4.95 -11.43
CA ILE A 475 20.65 -5.32 -10.47
C ILE A 475 20.61 -4.43 -9.21
N HIS A 476 21.68 -3.71 -8.89
CA HIS A 476 21.75 -2.82 -7.73
C HIS A 476 21.28 -1.38 -8.05
N TYR A 477 20.99 -1.05 -9.29
CA TYR A 477 20.36 0.24 -9.61
C TYR A 477 18.94 0.35 -9.02
N PRO A 478 18.04 -0.63 -9.18
CA PRO A 478 16.75 -0.60 -8.49
C PRO A 478 16.86 -0.49 -6.95
N ILE A 479 17.90 -1.05 -6.36
CA ILE A 479 18.17 -0.94 -4.92
C ILE A 479 18.60 0.48 -4.54
N ALA A 480 19.40 1.14 -5.38
CA ALA A 480 19.72 2.56 -5.21
C ALA A 480 18.46 3.44 -5.30
N LEU A 481 17.54 3.16 -6.24
CA LEU A 481 16.24 3.83 -6.34
C LEU A 481 15.43 3.67 -5.05
N GLU A 482 15.35 2.46 -4.51
CA GLU A 482 14.64 2.20 -3.26
C GLU A 482 15.28 2.90 -2.06
N GLY A 483 16.62 2.90 -1.96
CA GLY A 483 17.33 3.63 -0.91
C GLY A 483 17.08 5.14 -0.97
N ALA A 484 17.12 5.73 -2.16
CA ALA A 484 16.79 7.14 -2.37
C ALA A 484 15.33 7.43 -2.03
N LEU A 485 14.40 6.54 -2.40
CA LEU A 485 12.98 6.67 -2.06
C LEU A 485 12.80 6.66 -0.54
N LYS A 486 13.38 5.70 0.18
CA LYS A 486 13.26 5.63 1.65
C LYS A 486 13.80 6.89 2.32
N LEU A 487 14.96 7.38 1.88
CA LEU A 487 15.55 8.59 2.44
C LEU A 487 14.63 9.80 2.24
N LYS A 488 14.11 10.03 1.02
CA LYS A 488 13.23 11.18 0.75
C LYS A 488 11.89 11.10 1.47
N GLU A 489 11.29 9.92 1.58
CA GLU A 489 9.98 9.73 2.20
C GLU A 489 9.94 10.15 3.67
N ILE A 490 10.97 9.81 4.43
CA ILE A 490 10.95 9.96 5.90
C ILE A 490 11.85 11.07 6.42
N SER A 491 12.92 11.44 5.70
CA SER A 491 13.83 12.53 6.11
C SER A 491 13.56 13.85 5.40
N TYR A 492 12.81 13.83 4.29
CA TYR A 492 12.54 14.97 3.39
C TYR A 492 13.79 15.53 2.68
N ILE A 493 14.91 14.81 2.71
CA ILE A 493 16.08 15.10 1.90
C ILE A 493 15.74 14.79 0.44
N HIS A 494 16.05 15.72 -0.48
CA HIS A 494 15.91 15.45 -1.91
C HIS A 494 16.94 14.42 -2.35
N ALA A 495 16.52 13.18 -2.48
CA ALA A 495 17.38 12.06 -2.83
C ALA A 495 17.00 11.48 -4.20
N GLU A 496 17.97 11.29 -5.08
CA GLU A 496 17.79 10.70 -6.40
C GLU A 496 18.79 9.56 -6.62
N ALA A 497 18.41 8.60 -7.46
CA ALA A 497 19.28 7.50 -7.82
C ALA A 497 19.51 7.43 -9.32
N TYR A 498 20.74 7.08 -9.70
CA TYR A 498 21.14 6.91 -11.09
C TYR A 498 21.92 5.60 -11.29
N PRO A 499 21.82 4.96 -12.47
CA PRO A 499 22.84 4.01 -12.87
C PRO A 499 24.19 4.75 -12.90
N ALA A 500 25.18 4.22 -12.17
CA ALA A 500 26.45 4.96 -12.01
C ALA A 500 27.12 5.33 -13.35
N GLY A 501 26.89 4.57 -14.42
CA GLY A 501 27.35 4.89 -15.77
C GLY A 501 26.72 6.15 -16.37
N GLU A 502 25.51 6.53 -15.93
CA GLU A 502 24.78 7.71 -16.41
C GLU A 502 25.26 9.03 -15.79
N LEU A 503 26.14 9.00 -14.80
CA LEU A 503 26.68 10.22 -14.18
C LEU A 503 27.20 11.21 -15.22
N LYS A 504 27.88 10.72 -16.27
CA LYS A 504 28.49 11.54 -17.34
C LYS A 504 27.46 12.24 -18.23
N HIS A 505 26.20 11.78 -18.19
CA HIS A 505 25.12 12.27 -19.04
C HIS A 505 24.24 13.31 -18.36
N GLY A 506 24.80 14.00 -17.33
CA GLY A 506 24.12 15.11 -16.65
C GLY A 506 24.31 15.13 -15.14
N PRO A 507 23.97 14.04 -14.40
CA PRO A 507 23.96 14.05 -12.93
C PRO A 507 25.29 14.44 -12.27
N LEU A 508 26.42 14.23 -12.94
CA LEU A 508 27.75 14.59 -12.44
C LEU A 508 27.88 16.11 -12.18
N ALA A 509 27.07 16.94 -12.84
CA ALA A 509 27.02 18.39 -12.58
C ALA A 509 26.53 18.74 -11.18
N LEU A 510 25.80 17.83 -10.50
CA LEU A 510 25.28 18.01 -9.14
C LEU A 510 26.31 17.68 -8.06
N VAL A 511 27.41 17.03 -8.42
CA VAL A 511 28.42 16.57 -7.45
C VAL A 511 29.22 17.76 -6.92
N THR A 512 29.15 17.94 -5.59
CA THR A 512 29.90 18.95 -4.83
C THR A 512 30.41 18.32 -3.52
N GLU A 513 31.21 19.03 -2.77
CA GLU A 513 31.68 18.60 -1.43
C GLU A 513 30.53 18.47 -0.41
N GLU A 514 29.42 19.19 -0.65
CA GLU A 514 28.25 19.19 0.25
C GLU A 514 27.23 18.09 -0.06
N MET A 515 27.32 17.47 -1.25
CA MET A 515 26.37 16.44 -1.65
C MET A 515 26.92 15.03 -1.37
N PRO A 516 26.36 14.28 -0.40
CA PRO A 516 26.74 12.91 -0.18
C PRO A 516 26.28 12.02 -1.34
N VAL A 517 27.16 11.10 -1.73
CA VAL A 517 26.90 10.13 -2.81
C VAL A 517 26.95 8.73 -2.23
N VAL A 518 25.79 8.14 -2.01
CA VAL A 518 25.68 6.75 -1.53
C VAL A 518 25.92 5.81 -2.70
N THR A 519 26.82 4.86 -2.53
CA THR A 519 27.17 3.90 -3.59
C THR A 519 27.03 2.47 -3.09
N ILE A 520 26.32 1.64 -3.87
CA ILE A 520 26.15 0.22 -3.61
C ILE A 520 27.22 -0.53 -4.40
N ALA A 521 28.18 -1.14 -3.70
CA ALA A 521 29.37 -1.76 -4.29
C ALA A 521 29.45 -3.27 -3.98
N PRO A 522 28.63 -4.10 -4.65
CA PRO A 522 28.73 -5.55 -4.55
C PRO A 522 30.02 -6.05 -5.23
N ASN A 523 30.51 -7.22 -4.80
CA ASN A 523 31.64 -7.87 -5.46
C ASN A 523 31.17 -8.69 -6.69
N ASP A 524 30.71 -7.98 -7.72
CA ASP A 524 30.22 -8.56 -8.97
C ASP A 524 31.08 -8.16 -10.18
N ALA A 525 30.71 -8.62 -11.35
CA ALA A 525 31.42 -8.34 -12.61
C ALA A 525 31.45 -6.84 -12.99
N LEU A 526 30.63 -6.00 -12.38
CA LEU A 526 30.55 -4.56 -12.64
C LEU A 526 31.34 -3.72 -11.65
N LEU A 527 31.94 -4.32 -10.62
CA LEU A 527 32.63 -3.62 -9.54
C LEU A 527 33.73 -2.68 -10.06
N GLU A 528 34.58 -3.13 -10.98
CA GLU A 528 35.66 -2.29 -11.52
C GLU A 528 35.13 -1.10 -12.33
N LYS A 529 33.97 -1.26 -13.00
CA LYS A 529 33.30 -0.15 -13.68
C LYS A 529 32.70 0.84 -12.67
N LEU A 530 32.16 0.33 -11.57
CA LEU A 530 31.64 1.16 -10.48
C LEU A 530 32.77 1.94 -9.80
N LYS A 531 33.92 1.31 -9.50
CA LYS A 531 35.11 1.98 -8.96
C LYS A 531 35.56 3.15 -9.86
N SER A 532 35.50 2.98 -11.18
CA SER A 532 35.80 4.08 -12.11
C SER A 532 34.82 5.25 -11.97
N ASN A 533 33.52 4.97 -11.82
CA ASN A 533 32.52 6.02 -11.58
C ASN A 533 32.73 6.71 -10.20
N MET A 534 33.13 5.96 -9.19
CA MET A 534 33.48 6.54 -7.87
C MET A 534 34.66 7.51 -7.98
N GLN A 535 35.66 7.20 -8.80
CA GLN A 535 36.80 8.13 -9.03
C GLN A 535 36.33 9.42 -9.71
N GLU A 536 35.36 9.36 -10.62
CA GLU A 536 34.79 10.55 -11.27
C GLU A 536 34.11 11.49 -10.27
N VAL A 537 33.41 10.91 -9.27
CA VAL A 537 32.80 11.65 -8.15
C VAL A 537 33.90 12.30 -7.29
N ARG A 538 34.88 11.53 -6.86
CA ARG A 538 35.99 12.01 -6.02
C ARG A 538 36.80 13.11 -6.68
N ALA A 539 37.08 12.98 -7.97
CA ALA A 539 37.82 13.99 -8.75
C ALA A 539 37.14 15.38 -8.75
N ARG A 540 35.85 15.45 -8.32
CA ARG A 540 35.07 16.70 -8.23
C ARG A 540 34.78 17.09 -6.76
N GLY A 541 35.50 16.50 -5.80
CA GLY A 541 35.33 16.78 -4.38
C GLY A 541 34.13 16.07 -3.73
N GLY A 542 33.39 15.21 -4.48
CA GLY A 542 32.23 14.52 -3.96
C GLY A 542 32.55 13.56 -2.82
N GLN A 543 31.69 13.51 -1.81
CA GLN A 543 31.81 12.65 -0.63
C GLN A 543 31.08 11.33 -0.89
N LEU A 544 31.83 10.24 -0.94
CA LEU A 544 31.31 8.89 -1.20
C LEU A 544 31.02 8.14 0.12
N TYR A 545 29.83 7.57 0.21
CA TYR A 545 29.37 6.68 1.29
C TYR A 545 29.05 5.32 0.68
N VAL A 546 29.96 4.36 0.85
CA VAL A 546 29.96 3.11 0.11
C VAL A 546 29.58 1.93 0.98
N PHE A 547 28.46 1.30 0.65
CA PHE A 547 28.12 -0.03 1.18
C PHE A 547 28.78 -1.08 0.27
N ALA A 548 29.86 -1.68 0.75
CA ALA A 548 30.70 -2.58 -0.02
C ALA A 548 30.65 -4.01 0.53
N ASP A 549 30.64 -5.01 -0.33
CA ASP A 549 30.86 -6.38 0.10
C ASP A 549 32.27 -6.53 0.71
N VAL A 550 32.41 -7.46 1.66
CA VAL A 550 33.62 -7.62 2.48
C VAL A 550 34.90 -7.79 1.67
N ASP A 551 34.82 -8.40 0.51
CA ASP A 551 35.95 -8.80 -0.33
C ASP A 551 36.24 -7.83 -1.50
N THR A 552 35.57 -6.67 -1.57
CA THR A 552 35.75 -5.68 -2.66
C THR A 552 37.09 -4.92 -2.64
N GLN A 553 37.86 -5.01 -1.53
CA GLN A 553 39.11 -4.29 -1.28
C GLN A 553 38.97 -2.74 -1.35
N ILE A 554 37.77 -2.19 -1.28
CA ILE A 554 37.55 -0.75 -1.15
C ILE A 554 37.83 -0.36 0.31
N THR A 555 38.68 0.62 0.56
CA THR A 555 39.05 1.08 1.92
C THR A 555 38.68 2.54 2.11
N SER A 556 38.29 2.90 3.33
CA SER A 556 38.00 4.28 3.70
C SER A 556 39.23 5.17 3.53
N GLY A 557 39.01 6.43 3.21
CA GLY A 557 40.05 7.45 3.02
C GLY A 557 39.40 8.83 2.91
N ASP A 558 40.16 9.83 2.52
CA ASP A 558 39.66 11.18 2.34
C ASP A 558 38.53 11.22 1.29
N GLY A 559 37.36 11.74 1.66
CA GLY A 559 36.16 11.74 0.83
C GLY A 559 35.58 10.36 0.46
N LEU A 560 35.98 9.30 1.18
CA LEU A 560 35.52 7.94 0.92
C LEU A 560 35.26 7.21 2.24
N HIS A 561 34.01 7.05 2.57
CA HIS A 561 33.51 6.36 3.76
C HIS A 561 32.99 4.99 3.34
N VAL A 562 33.41 3.93 4.04
CA VAL A 562 33.06 2.55 3.67
C VAL A 562 32.48 1.80 4.86
N ILE A 563 31.29 1.25 4.69
CA ILE A 563 30.71 0.21 5.56
C ILE A 563 30.74 -1.11 4.80
N ARG A 564 31.30 -2.15 5.44
CA ARG A 564 31.42 -3.47 4.82
C ARG A 564 30.27 -4.37 5.20
N LEU A 565 29.57 -4.88 4.20
CA LEU A 565 28.61 -5.95 4.38
C LEU A 565 29.35 -7.26 4.69
N PRO A 566 28.76 -8.13 5.55
CA PRO A 566 29.51 -9.28 6.08
C PRO A 566 29.91 -10.32 5.04
N GLU A 567 29.12 -10.48 3.97
CA GLU A 567 29.37 -11.47 2.93
C GLU A 567 28.77 -11.06 1.57
N HIS A 568 29.31 -11.64 0.48
CA HIS A 568 28.75 -11.52 -0.85
C HIS A 568 27.70 -12.60 -1.08
N TYR A 569 26.55 -12.21 -1.66
CA TYR A 569 25.39 -13.10 -1.81
C TYR A 569 24.93 -13.30 -3.27
N GLY A 570 25.81 -13.06 -4.23
CA GLY A 570 25.51 -13.25 -5.65
C GLY A 570 24.22 -12.54 -6.07
N LEU A 571 23.31 -13.27 -6.70
CA LEU A 571 22.03 -12.73 -7.17
C LEU A 571 21.11 -12.25 -6.04
N LEU A 572 21.26 -12.74 -4.81
CA LEU A 572 20.46 -12.32 -3.65
C LEU A 572 21.05 -11.11 -2.90
N SER A 573 22.23 -10.63 -3.31
CA SER A 573 22.88 -9.44 -2.76
C SER A 573 21.97 -8.20 -2.67
N PRO A 574 21.03 -7.93 -3.58
CA PRO A 574 20.06 -6.83 -3.47
C PRO A 574 19.29 -6.82 -2.14
N ILE A 575 18.90 -7.98 -1.62
CA ILE A 575 18.13 -8.12 -0.37
C ILE A 575 18.96 -7.67 0.85
N LEU A 576 20.27 -7.90 0.83
CA LEU A 576 21.16 -7.50 1.92
C LEU A 576 21.48 -6.00 1.86
N HIS A 577 21.79 -5.47 0.68
CA HIS A 577 22.15 -4.07 0.51
C HIS A 577 20.98 -3.13 0.85
N VAL A 578 19.74 -3.50 0.51
CA VAL A 578 18.60 -2.63 0.83
C VAL A 578 18.36 -2.49 2.34
N ALA A 579 18.62 -3.53 3.12
CA ALA A 579 18.47 -3.46 4.58
C ALA A 579 19.42 -2.42 5.21
N ALA A 580 20.65 -2.31 4.71
CA ALA A 580 21.60 -1.28 5.12
C ALA A 580 21.13 0.14 4.73
N LEU A 581 20.54 0.30 3.53
CA LEU A 581 19.98 1.58 3.09
C LEU A 581 18.74 2.00 3.89
N GLN A 582 17.92 1.04 4.30
CA GLN A 582 16.77 1.29 5.18
C GLN A 582 17.22 1.80 6.56
N LEU A 583 18.28 1.22 7.14
CA LEU A 583 18.89 1.72 8.38
C LEU A 583 19.38 3.16 8.21
N LEU A 584 20.07 3.47 7.10
CA LEU A 584 20.55 4.83 6.83
C LEU A 584 19.39 5.83 6.76
N ALA A 585 18.34 5.50 6.02
CA ALA A 585 17.17 6.37 5.90
C ALA A 585 16.48 6.58 7.25
N TYR A 586 16.26 5.50 8.02
CA TYR A 586 15.62 5.52 9.33
C TYR A 586 16.38 6.41 10.33
N HIS A 587 17.70 6.18 10.50
CA HIS A 587 18.49 6.95 11.46
C HIS A 587 18.71 8.40 11.03
N THR A 588 18.79 8.68 9.72
CA THR A 588 18.83 10.05 9.19
C THR A 588 17.55 10.81 9.56
N ALA A 589 16.39 10.17 9.37
CA ALA A 589 15.11 10.77 9.74
C ALA A 589 14.99 11.02 11.24
N LEU A 590 15.46 10.09 12.08
CA LEU A 590 15.55 10.28 13.54
C LEU A 590 16.41 11.47 13.92
N ALA A 591 17.60 11.59 13.34
CA ALA A 591 18.51 12.69 13.59
C ALA A 591 17.94 14.05 13.13
N ARG A 592 17.10 14.06 12.10
CA ARG A 592 16.34 15.26 11.67
C ARG A 592 15.10 15.53 12.52
N GLY A 593 14.68 14.60 13.38
CA GLY A 593 13.47 14.75 14.22
C GLY A 593 12.17 14.64 13.47
N THR A 594 12.14 13.95 12.31
CA THR A 594 10.94 13.74 11.51
C THR A 594 10.15 12.51 11.99
N ASP A 595 8.86 12.43 11.67
CA ASP A 595 8.03 11.26 11.98
C ASP A 595 8.34 10.14 10.97
N VAL A 596 9.00 9.08 11.42
CA VAL A 596 9.42 7.95 10.57
C VAL A 596 8.28 6.99 10.25
N ASP A 597 7.26 6.91 11.09
CA ASP A 597 6.12 6.01 10.89
C ASP A 597 5.02 6.65 10.05
N LYS A 598 4.82 7.97 10.22
CA LYS A 598 3.77 8.73 9.54
C LYS A 598 4.35 10.02 8.93
N PRO A 599 5.20 9.92 7.90
CA PRO A 599 5.76 11.10 7.25
C PRO A 599 4.67 11.95 6.61
N ARG A 600 4.90 13.27 6.57
CA ARG A 600 3.95 14.23 5.99
C ARG A 600 3.62 13.90 4.54
N ASN A 601 2.37 14.15 4.15
CA ASN A 601 1.88 14.03 2.77
C ASN A 601 1.97 12.61 2.16
N LEU A 602 2.15 11.58 2.97
CA LEU A 602 2.19 10.18 2.51
C LEU A 602 1.17 9.33 3.24
N ALA A 603 0.66 8.33 2.54
CA ALA A 603 -0.26 7.33 3.05
C ALA A 603 0.28 5.92 2.80
N LYS A 604 -0.01 4.96 3.71
CA LYS A 604 0.50 3.58 3.62
C LYS A 604 0.07 2.84 2.36
N SER A 605 -1.14 3.07 1.89
CA SER A 605 -1.69 2.40 0.71
C SER A 605 -2.60 3.37 -0.04
N VAL A 606 -2.46 3.49 -1.34
CA VAL A 606 -3.24 4.41 -2.20
C VAL A 606 -4.36 3.61 -2.84
N THR A 607 -5.60 3.78 -2.35
CA THR A 607 -6.81 3.10 -2.86
C THR A 607 -7.74 4.02 -3.63
N VAL A 608 -7.30 5.23 -3.88
CA VAL A 608 -7.98 6.24 -4.72
C VAL A 608 -6.97 6.77 -5.72
N GLU A 609 -7.46 7.27 -6.84
CA GLU A 609 -6.65 7.96 -7.83
C GLU A 609 -6.55 9.44 -7.50
#